data_eae4401e8c1469e5c2eb28ea23ba3634
#
_entry.id   eae4401e8c1469e5c2eb28ea23ba3634
#
_cell.length_a   1.000
_cell.length_b   1.000
_cell.length_c   1.000
_cell.angle_alpha   90.00
_cell.angle_beta   90.00
_cell.angle_gamma   90.00
#
_symmetry.space_group_name_H-M   'P 1'
#
loop_
_entity.id
_entity.type
_entity.pdbx_description
1 polymer ?
#
loop_
_entity_poly.entity_id
_entity_poly.type
_entity_poly.pdbx_seq_one_letter_code
_entity_poly.pdbx_strand_id
1 'polypeptide(L)'
;MKRIHVLASLCAILLGASSIAPLSAQERGQWSLSVGADAVSHYLWRGMELGGPSLQPSAYFDYAQGDWAVSLGMWGTKSLLANRYGDHYAELDLSAEASWRNLTLSLTDYAEGRYFGPWHQEHALDLGLSLTLSENVPVTFSWYTILNKYHEAALIPSGYRWSEAFPSYFEVAYDFSLSVVDFSVAAGMLPFASGYYENDSFGICNLHLSAGHEFEFQHGGTLPVAAQLMYNPMGGEFFWGLSVGYYFSLDL
;
A
#
# COMPACT_ATOMS: atom_id res chain seq x y z
N MET A 1 28.97 16.56 -5.63
CA MET A 1 27.51 16.66 -5.63
C MET A 1 27.00 15.24 -5.63
N LYS A 2 26.63 14.71 -4.49
CA LYS A 2 26.02 13.38 -4.38
C LYS A 2 24.53 13.55 -4.68
N ARG A 3 24.08 13.01 -5.79
CA ARG A 3 22.64 12.89 -6.09
C ARG A 3 22.05 11.89 -5.10
N ILE A 4 21.20 12.36 -4.22
CA ILE A 4 20.37 11.53 -3.39
C ILE A 4 19.26 11.05 -4.32
N HIS A 5 19.32 9.79 -4.72
CA HIS A 5 18.25 9.15 -5.49
C HIS A 5 17.04 9.00 -4.56
N VAL A 6 15.96 9.62 -4.96
CA VAL A 6 14.65 9.48 -4.35
C VAL A 6 14.17 8.07 -4.68
N LEU A 7 14.25 7.17 -3.71
CA LEU A 7 13.63 5.85 -3.74
C LEU A 7 12.12 6.03 -3.55
N ALA A 8 11.46 6.52 -4.57
CA ALA A 8 10.01 6.46 -4.64
C ALA A 8 9.65 5.16 -5.34
N SER A 9 8.89 4.29 -4.70
CA SER A 9 7.87 3.50 -5.39
C SER A 9 8.01 2.01 -5.57
N LEU A 10 8.73 1.26 -4.77
CA LEU A 10 8.48 -0.18 -4.80
C LEU A 10 7.41 -0.66 -3.82
N CYS A 11 7.05 0.16 -2.84
CA CYS A 11 5.99 -0.16 -1.88
C CYS A 11 4.58 0.29 -2.30
N ALA A 12 4.41 0.92 -3.46
CA ALA A 12 3.09 1.31 -3.97
C ALA A 12 2.17 0.11 -4.27
N ILE A 13 2.71 -1.11 -4.27
CA ILE A 13 1.92 -2.34 -4.47
C ILE A 13 1.26 -2.80 -3.16
N LEU A 14 1.64 -2.24 -2.01
CA LEU A 14 1.21 -2.78 -0.72
C LEU A 14 0.48 -1.82 0.19
N LEU A 15 0.11 -0.70 -0.20
CA LEU A 15 -0.65 0.33 0.53
C LEU A 15 -0.25 1.63 -0.14
N GLY A 16 -1.17 2.48 -0.45
CA GLY A 16 -0.90 3.84 -0.93
C GLY A 16 -0.06 4.69 0.03
N ALA A 17 1.02 4.13 0.54
CA ALA A 17 2.06 4.89 1.19
C ALA A 17 3.04 5.29 0.09
N SER A 18 2.73 6.38 -0.60
CA SER A 18 3.77 7.16 -1.25
C SER A 18 4.81 7.41 -0.16
N SER A 19 5.95 6.73 -0.20
CA SER A 19 7.06 7.10 0.65
C SER A 19 7.49 8.49 0.20
N ILE A 20 6.91 9.53 0.83
CA ILE A 20 7.36 10.91 0.65
C ILE A 20 8.78 10.89 1.19
N ALA A 21 9.76 10.80 0.28
CA ALA A 21 11.16 10.84 0.66
C ALA A 21 11.40 12.11 1.47
N PRO A 22 12.12 12.07 2.59
CA PRO A 22 12.46 13.28 3.32
C PRO A 22 13.29 14.19 2.39
N LEU A 23 12.63 15.20 1.84
CA LEU A 23 13.31 16.26 1.09
C LEU A 23 14.13 17.06 2.10
N SER A 24 15.45 16.81 2.15
CA SER A 24 16.34 17.58 2.97
C SER A 24 16.33 19.05 2.56
N ALA A 25 15.85 19.91 3.46
CA ALA A 25 16.05 21.34 3.53
C ALA A 25 15.85 22.12 2.21
N GLN A 26 14.65 22.11 1.66
CA GLN A 26 14.27 23.12 0.68
C GLN A 26 13.47 24.21 1.42
N GLU A 27 14.02 25.40 1.53
CA GLU A 27 13.38 26.55 2.22
C GLU A 27 12.08 27.00 1.51
N ARG A 28 11.89 26.63 0.25
CA ARG A 28 10.68 26.91 -0.53
C ARG A 28 9.91 25.62 -0.74
N GLY A 29 8.57 25.69 -0.51
CA GLY A 29 7.69 24.58 -0.79
C GLY A 29 7.71 24.20 -2.27
N GLN A 30 7.65 22.90 -2.54
CA GLN A 30 7.62 22.34 -3.90
C GLN A 30 6.34 21.53 -4.06
N TRP A 31 5.64 21.78 -5.16
CA TRP A 31 4.51 20.99 -5.60
C TRP A 31 4.96 20.02 -6.67
N SER A 32 4.38 18.81 -6.68
CA SER A 32 4.56 17.86 -7.76
C SER A 32 3.26 17.14 -8.08
N LEU A 33 3.15 16.67 -9.32
CA LEU A 33 2.07 15.83 -9.80
C LEU A 33 2.68 14.59 -10.42
N SER A 34 2.31 13.42 -9.91
CA SER A 34 2.72 12.13 -10.45
C SER A 34 1.51 11.38 -10.99
N VAL A 35 1.63 10.81 -12.18
CA VAL A 35 0.59 9.98 -12.79
C VAL A 35 1.22 8.72 -13.38
N GLY A 36 0.56 7.59 -13.29
CA GLY A 36 1.09 6.35 -13.83
C GLY A 36 0.09 5.21 -13.78
N ALA A 37 0.57 4.04 -14.15
CA ALA A 37 -0.19 2.81 -14.02
C ALA A 37 0.76 1.60 -13.94
N ASP A 38 0.36 0.60 -13.14
CA ASP A 38 1.00 -0.71 -13.08
C ASP A 38 0.14 -1.77 -13.75
N ALA A 39 0.78 -2.68 -14.47
CA ALA A 39 0.22 -3.96 -14.84
C ALA A 39 0.77 -5.01 -13.87
N VAL A 40 -0.12 -5.66 -13.13
CA VAL A 40 0.25 -6.65 -12.10
C VAL A 40 -0.30 -8.03 -12.46
N SER A 41 0.45 -9.08 -12.12
CA SER A 41 -0.03 -10.45 -12.33
C SER A 41 -1.07 -10.88 -11.29
N HIS A 42 -0.98 -10.34 -10.07
CA HIS A 42 -1.90 -10.58 -8.96
C HIS A 42 -1.97 -9.32 -8.10
N TYR A 43 -3.19 -8.96 -7.67
CA TYR A 43 -3.36 -7.93 -6.67
C TYR A 43 -3.30 -8.56 -5.28
N LEU A 44 -2.20 -8.34 -4.59
CA LEU A 44 -1.93 -8.88 -3.25
C LEU A 44 -2.01 -7.75 -2.22
N TRP A 45 -2.71 -7.98 -1.11
CA TRP A 45 -2.90 -6.98 -0.06
C TRP A 45 -3.00 -7.63 1.32
N ARG A 46 -2.18 -7.20 2.28
CA ARG A 46 -2.18 -7.60 3.71
C ARG A 46 -2.33 -9.12 3.94
N GLY A 47 -1.65 -9.95 3.16
CA GLY A 47 -1.72 -11.40 3.28
C GLY A 47 -2.81 -12.07 2.44
N MET A 48 -3.50 -11.33 1.57
CA MET A 48 -4.62 -11.81 0.74
C MET A 48 -4.35 -11.57 -0.75
N GLU A 49 -4.91 -12.42 -1.61
CA GLU A 49 -5.03 -12.18 -3.04
C GLU A 49 -6.44 -11.63 -3.34
N LEU A 50 -6.55 -10.34 -3.61
CA LEU A 50 -7.82 -9.68 -3.92
C LEU A 50 -8.20 -9.83 -5.39
N GLY A 51 -7.23 -9.78 -6.30
CA GLY A 51 -7.49 -9.83 -7.74
C GLY A 51 -6.42 -10.60 -8.52
N GLY A 52 -6.81 -11.13 -9.68
CA GLY A 52 -5.91 -11.70 -10.68
C GLY A 52 -5.17 -10.61 -11.47
N PRO A 53 -4.70 -10.92 -12.70
CA PRO A 53 -4.03 -9.94 -13.55
C PRO A 53 -4.84 -8.66 -13.70
N SER A 54 -4.24 -7.52 -13.33
CA SER A 54 -4.95 -6.24 -13.18
C SER A 54 -4.15 -5.08 -13.76
N LEU A 55 -4.88 -4.01 -14.12
CA LEU A 55 -4.31 -2.69 -14.41
C LEU A 55 -4.64 -1.76 -13.24
N GLN A 56 -3.61 -1.03 -12.76
CA GLN A 56 -3.67 -0.22 -11.55
C GLN A 56 -3.20 1.21 -11.82
N PRO A 57 -4.06 2.10 -12.38
CA PRO A 57 -3.73 3.51 -12.57
C PRO A 57 -3.68 4.26 -11.25
N SER A 58 -2.81 5.28 -11.17
CA SER A 58 -2.71 6.17 -10.03
C SER A 58 -2.36 7.60 -10.41
N ALA A 59 -2.71 8.54 -9.53
CA ALA A 59 -2.32 9.94 -9.61
C ALA A 59 -2.12 10.48 -8.19
N TYR A 60 -1.02 11.23 -7.97
CA TYR A 60 -0.70 11.85 -6.69
C TYR A 60 -0.35 13.30 -6.88
N PHE A 61 -0.85 14.14 -5.99
CA PHE A 61 -0.56 15.56 -5.91
C PHE A 61 0.09 15.84 -4.56
N ASP A 62 1.37 16.21 -4.61
CA ASP A 62 2.22 16.29 -3.45
C ASP A 62 2.68 17.72 -3.20
N TYR A 63 2.88 18.07 -1.93
CA TYR A 63 3.54 19.28 -1.47
C TYR A 63 4.53 18.94 -0.38
N ALA A 64 5.78 19.43 -0.51
CA ALA A 64 6.81 19.26 0.50
C ALA A 64 7.48 20.59 0.84
N GLN A 65 7.70 20.82 2.15
CA GLN A 65 8.43 21.98 2.67
C GLN A 65 9.14 21.65 3.97
N GLY A 66 10.47 21.70 3.96
CA GLY A 66 11.29 21.37 5.13
C GLY A 66 11.05 19.95 5.61
N ASP A 67 10.62 19.80 6.86
CA ASP A 67 10.33 18.50 7.48
C ASP A 67 8.89 17.99 7.21
N TRP A 68 8.06 18.77 6.51
CA TRP A 68 6.65 18.46 6.25
C TRP A 68 6.41 18.08 4.81
N ALA A 69 5.54 17.09 4.62
CA ALA A 69 4.97 16.78 3.34
C ALA A 69 3.50 16.41 3.47
N VAL A 70 2.72 16.71 2.43
CA VAL A 70 1.31 16.29 2.31
C VAL A 70 1.09 15.73 0.92
N SER A 71 0.25 14.71 0.80
CA SER A 71 -0.12 14.08 -0.45
C SER A 71 -1.63 13.87 -0.53
N LEU A 72 -2.19 14.07 -1.71
CA LEU A 72 -3.52 13.62 -2.08
C LEU A 72 -3.39 12.63 -3.22
N GLY A 73 -3.92 11.42 -3.02
CA GLY A 73 -3.79 10.31 -3.94
C GLY A 73 -5.12 9.80 -4.45
N MET A 74 -5.08 9.29 -5.66
CA MET A 74 -6.11 8.45 -6.25
C MET A 74 -5.42 7.23 -6.87
N TRP A 75 -5.88 6.06 -6.49
CA TRP A 75 -5.43 4.79 -7.06
C TRP A 75 -6.66 3.94 -7.40
N GLY A 76 -6.54 3.11 -8.39
CA GLY A 76 -7.62 2.18 -8.71
C GLY A 76 -7.08 0.89 -9.28
N THR A 77 -7.88 -0.15 -9.23
CA THR A 77 -7.56 -1.45 -9.84
C THR A 77 -8.75 -2.02 -10.59
N LYS A 78 -8.45 -2.71 -11.68
CA LYS A 78 -9.43 -3.50 -12.41
C LYS A 78 -8.79 -4.80 -12.87
N SER A 79 -9.33 -5.92 -12.39
CA SER A 79 -8.93 -7.25 -12.87
C SER A 79 -9.30 -7.40 -14.35
N LEU A 80 -8.32 -7.77 -15.15
CA LEU A 80 -8.46 -8.12 -16.57
C LEU A 80 -8.88 -9.58 -16.71
N LEU A 81 -8.37 -10.44 -15.80
CA LEU A 81 -8.70 -11.85 -15.69
C LEU A 81 -9.08 -12.16 -14.24
N ALA A 82 -9.83 -13.23 -14.04
CA ALA A 82 -10.17 -13.72 -12.71
C ALA A 82 -8.91 -14.17 -11.95
N ASN A 83 -8.98 -14.07 -10.61
CA ASN A 83 -7.98 -14.66 -9.71
C ASN A 83 -8.11 -16.19 -9.69
N ARG A 84 -7.29 -16.88 -8.86
CA ARG A 84 -7.32 -18.34 -8.71
C ARG A 84 -8.66 -18.90 -8.20
N TYR A 85 -9.47 -18.06 -7.57
CA TYR A 85 -10.79 -18.43 -7.04
C TYR A 85 -11.93 -18.17 -8.02
N GLY A 86 -11.65 -17.58 -9.18
CA GLY A 86 -12.63 -17.25 -10.22
C GLY A 86 -13.22 -15.84 -10.10
N ASP A 87 -12.70 -15.00 -9.20
CA ASP A 87 -13.24 -13.68 -8.91
C ASP A 87 -12.60 -12.60 -9.76
N HIS A 88 -13.37 -11.59 -10.12
CA HIS A 88 -12.94 -10.33 -10.69
C HIS A 88 -13.04 -9.24 -9.65
N TYR A 89 -12.00 -8.43 -9.53
CA TYR A 89 -11.91 -7.37 -8.54
C TYR A 89 -11.82 -5.99 -9.19
N ALA A 90 -12.43 -5.00 -8.56
CA ALA A 90 -12.32 -3.59 -8.93
C ALA A 90 -12.43 -2.74 -7.69
N GLU A 91 -11.56 -1.73 -7.57
CA GLU A 91 -11.48 -0.82 -6.44
C GLU A 91 -11.02 0.56 -6.91
N LEU A 92 -11.45 1.59 -6.20
CA LEU A 92 -10.95 2.95 -6.31
C LEU A 92 -10.65 3.47 -4.92
N ASP A 93 -9.43 3.92 -4.70
CA ASP A 93 -8.97 4.47 -3.45
C ASP A 93 -8.74 5.97 -3.57
N LEU A 94 -9.21 6.71 -2.57
CA LEU A 94 -8.87 8.11 -2.38
C LEU A 94 -8.07 8.23 -1.08
N SER A 95 -6.88 8.80 -1.15
CA SER A 95 -5.99 8.93 0.00
C SER A 95 -5.60 10.37 0.28
N ALA A 96 -5.38 10.65 1.56
CA ALA A 96 -4.75 11.87 2.04
C ALA A 96 -3.68 11.49 3.07
N GLU A 97 -2.47 12.02 2.91
CA GLU A 97 -1.35 11.75 3.80
C GLU A 97 -0.72 13.05 4.29
N ALA A 98 -0.21 13.02 5.51
CA ALA A 98 0.59 14.09 6.08
C ALA A 98 1.78 13.48 6.81
N SER A 99 2.98 13.92 6.45
CA SER A 99 4.23 13.45 7.05
C SER A 99 4.96 14.60 7.74
N TRP A 100 5.54 14.28 8.88
CA TRP A 100 6.47 15.13 9.59
C TRP A 100 7.72 14.31 9.93
N ARG A 101 8.83 14.62 9.27
CA ARG A 101 10.07 13.83 9.35
C ARG A 101 9.80 12.36 8.99
N ASN A 102 9.90 11.50 10.00
CA ASN A 102 9.76 10.05 9.88
C ASN A 102 8.40 9.50 10.36
N LEU A 103 7.47 10.38 10.69
CA LEU A 103 6.11 10.04 11.11
C LEU A 103 5.13 10.38 9.99
N THR A 104 4.28 9.43 9.60
CA THR A 104 3.24 9.62 8.58
C THR A 104 1.87 9.24 9.14
N LEU A 105 0.90 10.12 8.93
CA LEU A 105 -0.52 9.88 9.16
C LEU A 105 -1.21 9.78 7.81
N SER A 106 -1.99 8.74 7.59
CA SER A 106 -2.76 8.53 6.36
C SER A 106 -4.23 8.29 6.63
N LEU A 107 -5.07 8.68 5.69
CA LEU A 107 -6.48 8.37 5.64
C LEU A 107 -6.82 7.93 4.23
N THR A 108 -7.29 6.69 4.07
CA THR A 108 -7.63 6.12 2.77
C THR A 108 -9.06 5.60 2.79
N ASP A 109 -9.81 5.95 1.77
CA ASP A 109 -11.14 5.40 1.50
C ASP A 109 -11.01 4.37 0.38
N TYR A 110 -11.14 3.10 0.73
CA TYR A 110 -11.22 1.97 -0.20
C TYR A 110 -12.67 1.84 -0.67
N ALA A 111 -12.94 2.09 -1.96
CA ALA A 111 -14.25 1.90 -2.55
C ALA A 111 -14.27 0.64 -3.41
N GLU A 112 -14.72 -0.47 -2.82
CA GLU A 112 -14.74 -1.79 -3.45
C GLU A 112 -15.98 -1.97 -4.33
N GLY A 113 -15.80 -2.43 -5.55
CA GLY A 113 -16.86 -2.91 -6.46
C GLY A 113 -17.72 -1.82 -7.10
N ARG A 114 -18.52 -1.08 -6.37
CA ARG A 114 -19.42 -0.04 -6.86
C ARG A 114 -19.07 1.33 -6.30
N TYR A 115 -18.37 2.13 -7.05
CA TYR A 115 -17.87 3.46 -6.66
C TYR A 115 -18.94 4.45 -6.14
N PHE A 116 -20.23 4.22 -6.43
CA PHE A 116 -21.35 5.06 -6.04
C PHE A 116 -22.42 4.30 -5.23
N GLY A 117 -22.03 3.18 -4.62
CA GLY A 117 -22.89 2.41 -3.75
C GLY A 117 -23.09 3.04 -2.36
N PRO A 118 -23.88 2.38 -1.49
CA PRO A 118 -24.07 2.86 -0.13
C PRO A 118 -22.74 2.88 0.64
N TRP A 119 -22.32 4.06 1.10
CA TRP A 119 -21.06 4.31 1.80
C TRP A 119 -20.70 3.25 2.86
N HIS A 120 -21.65 2.83 3.66
CA HIS A 120 -21.40 1.89 4.76
C HIS A 120 -21.20 0.42 4.31
N GLN A 121 -21.48 0.09 3.06
CA GLN A 121 -21.37 -1.27 2.52
C GLN A 121 -20.17 -1.46 1.62
N GLU A 122 -19.84 -0.46 0.82
CA GLU A 122 -18.87 -0.55 -0.27
C GLU A 122 -17.60 0.27 -0.01
N HIS A 123 -17.55 1.03 1.09
CA HIS A 123 -16.40 1.84 1.48
C HIS A 123 -15.77 1.32 2.78
N ALA A 124 -14.44 1.32 2.83
CA ALA A 124 -13.67 1.08 4.05
C ALA A 124 -12.73 2.26 4.29
N LEU A 125 -12.97 3.02 5.37
CA LEU A 125 -12.18 4.19 5.72
C LEU A 125 -11.04 3.78 6.66
N ASP A 126 -9.83 3.72 6.13
CA ASP A 126 -8.61 3.26 6.82
C ASP A 126 -7.79 4.44 7.33
N LEU A 127 -7.58 4.48 8.64
CA LEU A 127 -6.66 5.41 9.29
C LEU A 127 -5.33 4.71 9.55
N GLY A 128 -4.24 5.23 8.99
CA GLY A 128 -2.90 4.70 9.13
C GLY A 128 -1.99 5.63 9.94
N LEU A 129 -1.08 5.03 10.71
CA LEU A 129 0.03 5.71 11.37
C LEU A 129 1.29 4.90 11.14
N SER A 130 2.33 5.52 10.57
CA SER A 130 3.61 4.88 10.29
C SER A 130 4.77 5.68 10.87
N LEU A 131 5.76 4.96 11.41
CA LEU A 131 7.00 5.52 11.96
C LEU A 131 8.18 4.75 11.39
N THR A 132 9.02 5.42 10.60
CA THR A 132 10.33 4.92 10.16
C THR A 132 11.39 5.35 11.17
N LEU A 133 12.23 4.43 11.65
CA LEU A 133 13.19 4.74 12.72
C LEU A 133 14.22 5.78 12.26
N SER A 134 14.90 5.53 11.16
CA SER A 134 15.84 6.49 10.54
C SER A 134 16.28 6.01 9.16
N GLU A 135 16.91 6.88 8.39
CA GLU A 135 17.54 6.53 7.10
C GLU A 135 18.63 5.46 7.23
N ASN A 136 19.34 5.41 8.36
CA ASN A 136 20.39 4.40 8.61
C ASN A 136 19.83 3.08 9.13
N VAL A 137 18.62 3.08 9.65
CA VAL A 137 17.89 1.90 10.13
C VAL A 137 16.47 2.00 9.54
N PRO A 138 16.30 1.62 8.28
CA PRO A 138 15.04 1.78 7.54
C PRO A 138 14.02 0.70 7.95
N VAL A 139 13.71 0.68 9.23
CA VAL A 139 12.64 -0.13 9.81
C VAL A 139 11.44 0.76 10.02
N THR A 140 10.31 0.38 9.42
CA THR A 140 9.04 1.07 9.53
C THR A 140 8.06 0.24 10.34
N PHE A 141 7.42 0.87 11.32
CA PHE A 141 6.29 0.34 12.09
C PHE A 141 5.03 1.03 11.62
N SER A 142 4.03 0.26 11.25
CA SER A 142 2.76 0.81 10.76
C SER A 142 1.58 0.21 11.52
N TRP A 143 0.58 1.03 11.80
CA TRP A 143 -0.71 0.63 12.37
C TRP A 143 -1.83 1.19 11.51
N TYR A 144 -2.77 0.35 11.13
CA TYR A 144 -3.93 0.70 10.32
C TYR A 144 -5.21 0.27 11.01
N THR A 145 -6.27 1.07 10.88
CA THR A 145 -7.56 0.80 11.51
C THR A 145 -8.71 1.25 10.62
N ILE A 146 -9.62 0.34 10.29
CA ILE A 146 -10.81 0.63 9.48
C ILE A 146 -11.90 1.23 10.38
N LEU A 147 -12.17 2.52 10.22
CA LEU A 147 -13.00 3.30 11.14
C LEU A 147 -14.51 3.04 11.01
N ASN A 148 -14.99 2.61 9.85
CA ASN A 148 -16.42 2.44 9.55
C ASN A 148 -16.88 0.97 9.48
N LYS A 149 -16.02 0.02 9.87
CA LYS A 149 -16.32 -1.43 9.85
C LYS A 149 -16.38 -2.04 11.26
N TYR A 150 -16.80 -1.25 12.24
CA TYR A 150 -17.04 -1.75 13.59
C TYR A 150 -18.29 -2.64 13.62
N HIS A 151 -18.24 -3.76 14.33
CA HIS A 151 -19.32 -4.78 14.40
C HIS A 151 -19.71 -5.41 13.05
N GLU A 152 -18.83 -5.45 12.10
CA GLU A 152 -19.06 -6.21 10.88
C GLU A 152 -19.01 -7.72 11.15
N ALA A 153 -19.96 -8.46 10.61
CA ALA A 153 -20.02 -9.91 10.73
C ALA A 153 -19.40 -10.54 9.48
N ALA A 154 -18.47 -11.47 9.67
CA ALA A 154 -18.01 -12.35 8.61
C ALA A 154 -18.33 -13.81 8.92
N LEU A 155 -18.57 -14.60 7.88
CA LEU A 155 -18.65 -16.05 7.97
C LEU A 155 -17.21 -16.59 7.93
N ILE A 156 -16.74 -17.11 9.04
CA ILE A 156 -15.45 -17.78 9.17
C ILE A 156 -15.65 -19.30 9.32
N PRO A 157 -14.62 -20.14 9.19
CA PRO A 157 -14.77 -21.60 9.30
C PRO A 157 -15.42 -22.08 10.60
N SER A 158 -15.32 -21.32 11.69
CA SER A 158 -15.95 -21.61 12.99
C SER A 158 -17.38 -21.08 13.13
N GLY A 159 -17.95 -20.40 12.11
CA GLY A 159 -19.29 -19.81 12.11
C GLY A 159 -19.28 -18.31 11.88
N TYR A 160 -20.36 -17.61 12.24
CA TYR A 160 -20.38 -16.15 12.19
C TYR A 160 -19.54 -15.55 13.31
N ARG A 161 -18.60 -14.65 12.94
CA ARG A 161 -17.82 -13.84 13.87
C ARG A 161 -18.17 -12.37 13.71
N TRP A 162 -18.41 -11.71 14.83
CA TRP A 162 -18.59 -10.26 14.88
C TRP A 162 -17.26 -9.61 15.30
N SER A 163 -16.89 -8.51 14.65
CA SER A 163 -15.79 -7.68 15.11
C SER A 163 -16.19 -7.00 16.41
N GLU A 164 -15.47 -7.28 17.49
CA GLU A 164 -15.65 -6.62 18.80
C GLU A 164 -14.81 -5.35 18.94
N ALA A 165 -13.98 -5.06 17.93
CA ALA A 165 -13.14 -3.88 17.81
C ALA A 165 -13.10 -3.41 16.36
N PHE A 166 -12.56 -2.20 16.14
CA PHE A 166 -12.27 -1.74 14.77
C PHE A 166 -11.25 -2.67 14.12
N PRO A 167 -11.50 -3.15 12.88
CA PRO A 167 -10.54 -3.99 12.17
C PRO A 167 -9.19 -3.28 12.09
N SER A 168 -8.14 -3.90 12.59
CA SER A 168 -6.82 -3.30 12.66
C SER A 168 -5.75 -4.25 12.13
N TYR A 169 -4.70 -3.67 11.55
CA TYR A 169 -3.55 -4.37 11.02
C TYR A 169 -2.28 -3.66 11.49
N PHE A 170 -1.29 -4.41 11.93
CA PHE A 170 0.03 -3.92 12.32
C PHE A 170 1.09 -4.54 11.43
N GLU A 171 2.08 -3.74 10.99
CA GLU A 171 3.17 -4.22 10.14
C GLU A 171 4.51 -3.68 10.62
N VAL A 172 5.54 -4.50 10.47
CA VAL A 172 6.94 -4.09 10.56
C VAL A 172 7.59 -4.41 9.23
N ALA A 173 8.18 -3.40 8.59
CA ALA A 173 8.90 -3.52 7.33
C ALA A 173 10.36 -3.11 7.48
N TYR A 174 11.23 -3.70 6.68
CA TYR A 174 12.64 -3.35 6.55
C TYR A 174 13.01 -3.24 5.08
N ASP A 175 13.45 -2.05 4.66
CA ASP A 175 13.82 -1.74 3.30
C ASP A 175 15.34 -1.66 3.15
N PHE A 176 15.89 -2.24 2.08
CA PHE A 176 17.32 -2.19 1.83
C PHE A 176 17.61 -2.36 0.33
N SER A 177 18.77 -1.87 -0.11
CA SER A 177 19.20 -1.97 -1.51
C SER A 177 20.47 -2.81 -1.63
N LEU A 178 20.50 -3.69 -2.61
CA LEU A 178 21.70 -4.42 -3.01
C LEU A 178 22.02 -4.10 -4.47
N SER A 179 23.08 -3.33 -4.69
CA SER A 179 23.45 -2.81 -6.02
C SER A 179 22.35 -1.92 -6.60
N VAL A 180 21.67 -2.36 -7.62
CA VAL A 180 20.59 -1.64 -8.32
C VAL A 180 19.20 -2.18 -7.98
N VAL A 181 19.12 -3.18 -7.15
CA VAL A 181 17.86 -3.82 -6.76
C VAL A 181 17.49 -3.39 -5.36
N ASP A 182 16.25 -2.93 -5.19
CA ASP A 182 15.66 -2.56 -3.93
C ASP A 182 14.82 -3.73 -3.41
N PHE A 183 14.95 -3.99 -2.12
CA PHE A 183 14.25 -5.06 -1.42
C PHE A 183 13.43 -4.49 -0.28
N SER A 184 12.27 -5.10 -0.03
CA SER A 184 11.49 -4.91 1.18
C SER A 184 11.12 -6.25 1.77
N VAL A 185 11.26 -6.37 3.10
CA VAL A 185 10.81 -7.53 3.87
C VAL A 185 9.84 -7.02 4.92
N ALA A 186 8.66 -7.59 4.99
CA ALA A 186 7.65 -7.19 5.97
C ALA A 186 7.02 -8.37 6.69
N ALA A 187 6.56 -8.10 7.91
CA ALA A 187 5.73 -9.00 8.69
C ALA A 187 4.52 -8.24 9.22
N GLY A 188 3.33 -8.69 8.83
CA GLY A 188 2.05 -8.11 9.21
C GLY A 188 1.22 -9.04 10.08
N MET A 189 0.47 -8.45 11.01
CA MET A 189 -0.36 -9.19 11.95
C MET A 189 -1.71 -8.53 12.18
N LEU A 190 -2.68 -9.35 12.52
CA LEU A 190 -4.00 -8.93 13.01
C LEU A 190 -3.99 -9.03 14.54
N PRO A 191 -4.15 -7.92 15.28
CA PRO A 191 -3.99 -7.91 16.74
C PRO A 191 -5.14 -8.60 17.48
N PHE A 192 -6.30 -8.76 16.82
CA PHE A 192 -7.49 -9.40 17.38
C PHE A 192 -8.41 -9.90 16.25
N ALA A 193 -9.47 -10.64 16.63
CA ALA A 193 -10.48 -11.11 15.73
C ALA A 193 -11.17 -9.98 14.97
N SER A 194 -11.42 -10.17 13.67
CA SER A 194 -12.06 -9.19 12.81
C SER A 194 -12.89 -9.87 11.73
N GLY A 195 -14.14 -9.41 11.54
CA GLY A 195 -14.96 -9.82 10.42
C GLY A 195 -14.40 -9.31 9.09
N TYR A 196 -13.90 -8.10 9.03
CA TYR A 196 -13.35 -7.48 7.84
C TYR A 196 -12.15 -8.25 7.26
N TYR A 197 -11.27 -8.79 8.12
CA TYR A 197 -10.12 -9.60 7.72
C TYR A 197 -10.40 -11.10 7.78
N GLU A 198 -11.66 -11.52 7.97
CA GLU A 198 -12.09 -12.91 8.01
C GLU A 198 -11.28 -13.80 8.99
N ASN A 199 -10.87 -13.23 10.12
CA ASN A 199 -10.07 -13.94 11.11
C ASN A 199 -10.76 -13.99 12.48
N ASP A 200 -10.44 -15.02 13.27
CA ASP A 200 -11.05 -15.29 14.57
C ASP A 200 -10.11 -15.07 15.78
N SER A 201 -8.87 -14.66 15.55
CA SER A 201 -7.86 -14.54 16.60
C SER A 201 -6.73 -13.59 16.23
N PHE A 202 -5.86 -13.29 17.20
CA PHE A 202 -4.54 -12.72 16.93
C PHE A 202 -3.72 -13.66 16.04
N GLY A 203 -3.00 -13.11 15.06
CA GLY A 203 -2.11 -13.92 14.24
C GLY A 203 -1.28 -13.11 13.25
N ILE A 204 -0.18 -13.72 12.80
CA ILE A 204 0.61 -13.22 11.67
C ILE A 204 -0.10 -13.65 10.40
N CYS A 205 -0.55 -12.67 9.61
CA CYS A 205 -1.30 -12.92 8.37
C CYS A 205 -0.49 -12.58 7.11
N ASN A 206 0.65 -11.91 7.25
CA ASN A 206 1.45 -11.46 6.10
C ASN A 206 2.94 -11.61 6.41
N LEU A 207 3.64 -12.46 5.67
CA LEU A 207 5.09 -12.45 5.55
C LEU A 207 5.42 -12.14 4.10
N HIS A 208 6.06 -11.01 3.86
CA HIS A 208 6.23 -10.45 2.52
C HIS A 208 7.70 -10.21 2.21
N LEU A 209 8.10 -10.51 0.99
CA LEU A 209 9.37 -10.14 0.38
C LEU A 209 9.12 -9.58 -1.00
N SER A 210 9.63 -8.39 -1.27
CA SER A 210 9.65 -7.82 -2.62
C SER A 210 11.07 -7.49 -3.06
N ALA A 211 11.26 -7.49 -4.37
CA ALA A 211 12.49 -7.08 -5.04
C ALA A 211 12.13 -6.35 -6.33
N GLY A 212 12.78 -5.21 -6.60
CA GLY A 212 12.48 -4.45 -7.79
C GLY A 212 13.60 -3.52 -8.22
N HIS A 213 13.39 -2.93 -9.37
CA HIS A 213 14.29 -1.93 -9.95
C HIS A 213 13.48 -0.91 -10.75
N GLU A 214 13.90 0.34 -10.70
CA GLU A 214 13.31 1.43 -11.46
C GLU A 214 14.25 1.90 -12.56
N PHE A 215 13.76 1.91 -13.80
CA PHE A 215 14.48 2.43 -14.96
C PHE A 215 14.05 3.87 -15.22
N GLU A 216 14.99 4.82 -15.12
CA GLU A 216 14.73 6.22 -15.43
C GLU A 216 14.97 6.51 -16.92
N PHE A 217 14.07 7.28 -17.55
CA PHE A 217 14.22 7.72 -18.94
C PHE A 217 14.66 9.19 -19.03
N GLN A 218 15.51 9.50 -20.01
CA GLN A 218 16.10 10.84 -20.18
C GLN A 218 15.09 11.97 -20.43
N HIS A 219 13.89 11.65 -20.89
CA HIS A 219 12.86 12.63 -21.24
C HIS A 219 11.70 12.68 -20.23
N GLY A 220 11.95 12.23 -19.01
CA GLY A 220 10.96 12.14 -17.96
C GLY A 220 10.14 10.84 -18.06
N GLY A 221 9.90 10.27 -16.91
CA GLY A 221 9.19 9.00 -16.74
C GLY A 221 10.10 7.91 -16.23
N THR A 222 9.49 7.03 -15.47
CA THR A 222 10.14 5.90 -14.82
C THR A 222 9.38 4.63 -15.15
N LEU A 223 10.09 3.51 -15.21
CA LEU A 223 9.54 2.17 -15.45
C LEU A 223 9.98 1.27 -14.30
N PRO A 224 9.20 1.18 -13.23
CA PRO A 224 9.42 0.21 -12.18
C PRO A 224 9.07 -1.19 -12.66
N VAL A 225 9.89 -2.16 -12.27
CA VAL A 225 9.61 -3.59 -12.39
C VAL A 225 9.84 -4.24 -11.04
N ALA A 226 8.93 -5.11 -10.60
CA ALA A 226 9.08 -5.79 -9.33
C ALA A 226 8.53 -7.21 -9.35
N ALA A 227 9.06 -8.01 -8.42
CA ALA A 227 8.56 -9.31 -8.07
C ALA A 227 8.31 -9.36 -6.56
N GLN A 228 7.27 -10.07 -6.14
CA GLN A 228 6.92 -10.22 -4.73
C GLN A 228 6.53 -11.65 -4.39
N LEU A 229 6.83 -12.03 -3.17
CA LEU A 229 6.40 -13.28 -2.54
C LEU A 229 5.68 -12.94 -1.25
N MET A 230 4.56 -13.58 -1.02
CA MET A 230 3.76 -13.35 0.17
C MET A 230 3.27 -14.69 0.73
N TYR A 231 3.39 -14.88 2.02
CA TYR A 231 2.87 -16.03 2.74
C TYR A 231 1.94 -15.59 3.85
N ASN A 232 0.73 -16.15 3.87
CA ASN A 232 -0.22 -15.96 4.97
C ASN A 232 -0.15 -17.17 5.91
N PRO A 233 0.49 -17.07 7.09
CA PRO A 233 0.56 -18.19 8.03
C PRO A 233 -0.79 -18.60 8.61
N MET A 234 -1.76 -17.68 8.73
CA MET A 234 -3.09 -17.97 9.27
C MET A 234 -3.92 -18.81 8.30
N GLY A 235 -3.86 -18.48 7.00
CA GLY A 235 -4.52 -19.24 5.93
C GLY A 235 -3.70 -20.42 5.43
N GLY A 236 -2.39 -20.45 5.70
CA GLY A 236 -1.47 -21.44 5.11
C GLY A 236 -1.27 -21.23 3.60
N GLU A 237 -1.48 -20.01 3.09
CA GLU A 237 -1.49 -19.71 1.68
C GLU A 237 -0.22 -18.98 1.24
N PHE A 238 0.28 -19.35 0.07
CA PHE A 238 1.43 -18.73 -0.57
C PHE A 238 1.02 -18.06 -1.87
N PHE A 239 1.49 -16.83 -2.05
CA PHE A 239 1.21 -16.00 -3.21
C PHE A 239 2.52 -15.46 -3.80
N TRP A 240 2.47 -15.11 -5.08
CA TRP A 240 3.54 -14.43 -5.78
C TRP A 240 2.95 -13.38 -6.71
N GLY A 241 3.72 -12.37 -7.04
CA GLY A 241 3.29 -11.32 -7.94
C GLY A 241 4.44 -10.76 -8.76
N LEU A 242 4.12 -10.33 -9.97
CA LEU A 242 5.01 -9.55 -10.83
C LEU A 242 4.30 -8.25 -11.19
N SER A 243 5.05 -7.17 -11.29
CA SER A 243 4.54 -5.89 -11.75
C SER A 243 5.49 -5.22 -12.73
N VAL A 244 4.92 -4.45 -13.63
CA VAL A 244 5.60 -3.48 -14.46
C VAL A 244 4.73 -2.24 -14.54
N GLY A 245 5.32 -1.08 -14.24
CA GLY A 245 4.63 0.20 -14.28
C GLY A 245 5.25 1.17 -15.27
N TYR A 246 4.55 2.29 -15.47
CA TYR A 246 5.11 3.47 -16.09
C TYR A 246 4.54 4.71 -15.42
N TYR A 247 5.44 5.62 -14.99
CA TYR A 247 5.09 6.82 -14.25
C TYR A 247 5.73 8.04 -14.87
N PHE A 248 5.02 9.14 -14.77
CA PHE A 248 5.47 10.46 -15.17
C PHE A 248 5.24 11.45 -14.04
N SER A 249 6.26 12.22 -13.68
CA SER A 249 6.18 13.23 -12.62
C SER A 249 6.53 14.62 -13.17
N LEU A 250 5.79 15.62 -12.71
CA LEU A 250 5.96 17.03 -13.03
C LEU A 250 6.19 17.81 -11.74
N ASP A 251 7.30 18.54 -11.66
CA ASP A 251 7.52 19.59 -10.67
C ASP A 251 6.78 20.87 -11.10
N LEU A 252 6.03 21.51 -10.17
CA LEU A 252 5.13 22.63 -10.42
C LEU A 252 5.63 23.94 -9.77
#